data_68a4aeb80769678dbc229b1b2a01bfcf
#
_entry.id   68a4aeb80769678dbc229b1b2a01bfcf
#
_cell.length_a   1.000
_cell.length_b   1.000
_cell.length_c   1.000
_cell.angle_alpha   90.00
_cell.angle_beta   90.00
_cell.angle_gamma   90.00
#
_symmetry.space_group_name_H-M   'P 1'
#
loop_
_entity.id
_entity.type
_entity.pdbx_description
1 polymer ?
#
loop_
_entity_poly.entity_id
_entity_poly.type
_entity_poly.pdbx_seq_one_letter_code
_entity_poly.pdbx_strand_id
1 'polypeptide(L)'
;MFKNLKYIFSLNKIATRKVILWEIFHGMLLAVPSGVLLVIIWELFSENPNTSRIWMVVAIMTAMLFVQFFVASRSMLRSNLWVYDLSTKLRIKLGNWIQKFSLGFFKTRDPGEIAGVVLQDVANFEGIFGHSVGNITSAIFTTTVLATFLFVYDWRLAICLLLALPLVFPFLQLGNYFVSKLGKTHIATRNKVGARLLEYIQGIRYLKSYSQTGNNNKTLEKSFDNLRKQSIRVEAIPGSFIVVAIVIFELFFIVMIALGLYYFTNNTITIPVLITFLILGYNLYNPLKVLIVDYPILRYMNESLKRIISVLNEPTMETEQNLFPEKHDISFENVNFGYSEKLNVQNLNFHIPEKSMLALVGHSGSGKTTIVSLIARFWDVNSGTIRIGGVDIRHINQERFYSLLSEVFQEVYLFDDTIYNNIKIGKPTASEQEILQAAEKAQVLSFVEDLPKGLETKVGEAGNKLSGGQKQRISIARALLKDAPIVILDEATASLDPENEIYIQQAIQELVKSKTVVVIAHKLSTIERADQILVLENGTIAESGTHKELLDKNGIYHKMWNLQRQSGGWKIT
;
A
#
# COMPACT_ATOMS: atom_id res chain seq x y z
N MET A 1 16.57 1.38 -10.82
CA MET A 1 15.64 2.34 -11.42
C MET A 1 15.10 1.84 -12.76
N PHE A 2 15.92 1.64 -13.79
CA PHE A 2 15.47 1.24 -15.14
C PHE A 2 14.61 -0.03 -15.18
N LYS A 3 14.90 -1.06 -14.35
CA LYS A 3 14.09 -2.27 -14.26
C LYS A 3 12.65 -1.97 -13.80
N ASN A 4 12.49 -1.12 -12.80
CA ASN A 4 11.17 -0.73 -12.27
C ASN A 4 10.39 0.12 -13.29
N LEU A 5 11.08 1.07 -13.97
CA LEU A 5 10.47 1.86 -15.04
C LEU A 5 10.03 0.98 -16.21
N LYS A 6 10.86 0.00 -16.62
CA LYS A 6 10.50 -0.96 -17.67
C LYS A 6 9.25 -1.76 -17.31
N TYR A 7 9.10 -2.16 -16.04
CA TYR A 7 7.90 -2.83 -15.56
C TYR A 7 6.65 -1.94 -15.73
N ILE A 8 6.72 -0.69 -15.28
CA ILE A 8 5.61 0.27 -15.40
C ILE A 8 5.26 0.53 -16.87
N PHE A 9 6.26 0.78 -17.72
CA PHE A 9 6.04 0.97 -19.17
C PHE A 9 5.40 -0.25 -19.85
N SER A 10 5.62 -1.45 -19.30
CA SER A 10 5.02 -2.68 -19.82
C SER A 10 3.52 -2.80 -19.55
N LEU A 11 2.97 -2.07 -18.55
CA LEU A 11 1.54 -2.10 -18.22
C LEU A 11 0.66 -1.49 -19.33
N ASN A 12 1.20 -0.54 -20.12
CA ASN A 12 0.53 0.02 -21.30
C ASN A 12 1.54 0.47 -22.35
N LYS A 13 2.17 -0.50 -23.04
CA LYS A 13 3.25 -0.26 -24.03
C LYS A 13 2.86 0.69 -25.16
N ILE A 14 1.61 0.57 -25.66
CA ILE A 14 1.15 1.36 -26.81
C ILE A 14 1.01 2.83 -26.41
N ALA A 15 0.34 3.11 -25.30
CA ALA A 15 0.18 4.48 -24.81
C ALA A 15 1.52 5.11 -24.45
N THR A 16 2.42 4.36 -23.79
CA THR A 16 3.77 4.81 -23.45
C THR A 16 4.56 5.25 -24.70
N ARG A 17 4.57 4.43 -25.75
CA ARG A 17 5.25 4.79 -27.01
C ARG A 17 4.68 6.06 -27.64
N LYS A 18 3.35 6.20 -27.66
CA LYS A 18 2.69 7.40 -28.21
C LYS A 18 3.06 8.65 -27.42
N VAL A 19 3.07 8.59 -26.08
CA VAL A 19 3.45 9.73 -25.24
C VAL A 19 4.90 10.12 -25.47
N ILE A 20 5.84 9.17 -25.46
CA ILE A 20 7.26 9.44 -25.71
C ILE A 20 7.46 10.09 -27.08
N LEU A 21 6.79 9.62 -28.13
CA LEU A 21 6.89 10.23 -29.48
C LEU A 21 6.38 11.67 -29.50
N TRP A 22 5.29 11.98 -28.79
CA TRP A 22 4.79 13.35 -28.69
C TRP A 22 5.74 14.26 -27.91
N GLU A 23 6.37 13.76 -26.83
CA GLU A 23 7.36 14.50 -26.05
C GLU A 23 8.65 14.74 -26.83
N ILE A 24 9.08 13.79 -27.66
CA ILE A 24 10.20 13.96 -28.62
C ILE A 24 9.89 15.09 -29.58
N PHE A 25 8.70 15.03 -30.20
CA PHE A 25 8.30 16.04 -31.17
C PHE A 25 8.15 17.43 -30.53
N HIS A 26 7.57 17.49 -29.34
CA HIS A 26 7.51 18.70 -28.53
C HIS A 26 8.92 19.26 -28.24
N GLY A 27 9.83 18.40 -27.75
CA GLY A 27 11.22 18.80 -27.48
C GLY A 27 11.98 19.34 -28.71
N MET A 28 11.77 18.75 -29.87
CA MET A 28 12.35 19.27 -31.12
C MET A 28 11.78 20.65 -31.47
N LEU A 29 10.48 20.86 -31.32
CA LEU A 29 9.84 22.15 -31.61
C LEU A 29 10.27 23.26 -30.65
N LEU A 30 10.64 22.93 -29.39
CA LEU A 30 11.15 23.93 -28.45
C LEU A 30 12.46 24.59 -28.91
N ALA A 31 13.25 23.95 -29.76
CA ALA A 31 14.46 24.52 -30.34
C ALA A 31 14.20 25.45 -31.57
N VAL A 32 13.04 25.33 -32.20
CA VAL A 32 12.72 26.04 -33.46
C VAL A 32 12.78 27.57 -33.33
N PRO A 33 12.22 28.23 -32.27
CA PRO A 33 12.29 29.68 -32.15
C PRO A 33 13.73 30.20 -32.14
N SER A 34 14.64 29.44 -31.48
CA SER A 34 16.07 29.78 -31.46
C SER A 34 16.70 29.70 -32.83
N GLY A 35 16.34 28.69 -33.65
CA GLY A 35 16.82 28.55 -35.01
C GLY A 35 16.31 29.66 -35.94
N VAL A 36 15.04 30.04 -35.81
CA VAL A 36 14.44 31.14 -36.60
C VAL A 36 15.08 32.49 -36.25
N LEU A 37 15.36 32.73 -34.94
CA LEU A 37 16.07 33.93 -34.50
C LEU A 37 17.44 34.07 -35.18
N LEU A 38 18.15 32.97 -35.41
CA LEU A 38 19.42 32.95 -36.13
C LEU A 38 19.29 33.46 -37.56
N VAL A 39 18.27 33.00 -38.28
CA VAL A 39 18.05 33.45 -39.65
C VAL A 39 17.87 34.97 -39.72
N ILE A 40 17.15 35.55 -38.74
CA ILE A 40 16.99 37.01 -38.64
C ILE A 40 18.34 37.68 -38.37
N ILE A 41 19.14 37.17 -37.44
CA ILE A 41 20.46 37.70 -37.11
C ILE A 41 21.36 37.67 -38.35
N TRP A 42 21.41 36.56 -39.06
CA TRP A 42 22.25 36.43 -40.24
C TRP A 42 21.81 37.36 -41.37
N GLU A 43 20.50 37.58 -41.58
CA GLU A 43 19.98 38.50 -42.55
C GLU A 43 20.31 39.97 -42.18
N LEU A 44 20.23 40.36 -40.92
CA LEU A 44 20.57 41.71 -40.44
C LEU A 44 22.05 42.07 -40.62
N PHE A 45 22.94 41.08 -40.58
CA PHE A 45 24.38 41.27 -40.80
C PHE A 45 24.83 40.94 -42.22
N SER A 46 23.91 40.72 -43.17
CA SER A 46 24.22 40.56 -44.58
C SER A 46 24.53 41.92 -45.20
N GLU A 47 25.35 41.94 -46.28
CA GLU A 47 25.71 43.19 -46.99
C GLU A 47 24.48 43.91 -47.56
N ASN A 48 23.42 43.19 -47.89
CA ASN A 48 22.16 43.72 -48.42
C ASN A 48 20.96 43.09 -47.68
N PRO A 49 20.56 43.60 -46.48
CA PRO A 49 19.47 43.07 -45.73
C PRO A 49 18.13 43.15 -46.48
N ASN A 50 17.48 42.00 -46.66
CA ASN A 50 16.19 41.95 -47.34
C ASN A 50 15.04 41.96 -46.33
N THR A 51 14.38 43.12 -46.17
CA THR A 51 13.26 43.32 -45.27
C THR A 51 12.09 42.36 -45.53
N SER A 52 11.85 41.96 -46.80
CA SER A 52 10.80 40.99 -47.13
C SER A 52 11.11 39.60 -46.57
N ARG A 53 12.39 39.18 -46.60
CA ARG A 53 12.82 37.93 -45.97
C ARG A 53 12.62 37.96 -44.44
N ILE A 54 12.96 39.06 -43.80
CA ILE A 54 12.77 39.24 -42.36
C ILE A 54 11.28 39.08 -42.01
N TRP A 55 10.38 39.77 -42.72
CA TRP A 55 8.93 39.64 -42.49
C TRP A 55 8.40 38.24 -42.76
N MET A 56 8.91 37.56 -43.81
CA MET A 56 8.56 36.17 -44.10
C MET A 56 9.00 35.24 -42.94
N VAL A 57 10.20 35.43 -42.41
CA VAL A 57 10.71 34.64 -41.25
C VAL A 57 9.88 34.89 -40.00
N VAL A 58 9.48 36.15 -39.72
CA VAL A 58 8.59 36.51 -38.62
C VAL A 58 7.22 35.85 -38.79
N ALA A 59 6.66 35.81 -40.00
CA ALA A 59 5.41 35.14 -40.29
C ALA A 59 5.51 33.61 -40.05
N ILE A 60 6.60 32.97 -40.49
CA ILE A 60 6.90 31.56 -40.24
C ILE A 60 7.02 31.30 -38.72
N MET A 61 7.75 32.17 -38.00
CA MET A 61 7.89 32.06 -36.56
C MET A 61 6.53 32.13 -35.85
N THR A 62 5.67 33.06 -36.23
CA THR A 62 4.31 33.20 -35.71
C THR A 62 3.49 31.94 -35.97
N ALA A 63 3.54 31.39 -37.19
CA ALA A 63 2.87 30.12 -37.51
C ALA A 63 3.40 28.95 -36.67
N MET A 64 4.74 28.89 -36.52
CA MET A 64 5.37 27.86 -35.68
C MET A 64 5.00 27.93 -34.21
N LEU A 65 4.76 29.13 -33.64
CA LEU A 65 4.26 29.28 -32.27
C LEU A 65 2.87 28.65 -32.12
N PHE A 66 1.98 28.77 -33.12
CA PHE A 66 0.69 28.09 -33.09
C PHE A 66 0.84 26.56 -33.13
N VAL A 67 1.75 26.06 -33.98
CA VAL A 67 2.06 24.62 -34.06
C VAL A 67 2.62 24.13 -32.71
N GLN A 68 3.57 24.88 -32.14
CA GLN A 68 4.17 24.57 -30.85
C GLN A 68 3.13 24.54 -29.73
N PHE A 69 2.24 25.54 -29.68
CA PHE A 69 1.12 25.58 -28.72
C PHE A 69 0.22 24.35 -28.86
N PHE A 70 -0.17 24.00 -30.08
CA PHE A 70 -1.00 22.82 -30.36
C PHE A 70 -0.31 21.52 -29.92
N VAL A 71 0.97 21.35 -30.28
CA VAL A 71 1.76 20.16 -29.91
C VAL A 71 1.97 20.07 -28.42
N ALA A 72 2.33 21.18 -27.75
CA ALA A 72 2.51 21.23 -26.28
C ALA A 72 1.22 20.86 -25.56
N SER A 73 0.08 21.46 -25.96
CA SER A 73 -1.23 21.15 -25.38
C SER A 73 -1.59 19.68 -25.54
N ARG A 74 -1.34 19.10 -26.72
CA ARG A 74 -1.62 17.68 -26.98
C ARG A 74 -0.66 16.74 -26.27
N SER A 75 0.61 17.09 -26.16
CA SER A 75 1.61 16.33 -25.41
C SER A 75 1.25 16.29 -23.94
N MET A 76 1.00 17.46 -23.33
CA MET A 76 0.60 17.59 -21.92
C MET A 76 -0.67 16.79 -21.59
N LEU A 77 -1.72 16.93 -22.42
CA LEU A 77 -2.97 16.19 -22.23
C LEU A 77 -2.74 14.66 -22.28
N ARG A 78 -2.00 14.20 -23.28
CA ARG A 78 -1.72 12.77 -23.46
C ARG A 78 -0.82 12.21 -22.35
N SER A 79 0.16 12.97 -21.90
CA SER A 79 1.03 12.60 -20.79
C SER A 79 0.22 12.41 -19.50
N ASN A 80 -0.65 13.36 -19.19
CA ASN A 80 -1.51 13.27 -18.00
C ASN A 80 -2.51 12.10 -18.10
N LEU A 81 -3.23 11.95 -19.22
CA LEU A 81 -4.16 10.82 -19.41
C LEU A 81 -3.45 9.46 -19.28
N TRP A 82 -2.24 9.35 -19.82
CA TRP A 82 -1.44 8.14 -19.73
C TRP A 82 -1.04 7.81 -18.28
N VAL A 83 -0.61 8.80 -17.51
CA VAL A 83 -0.20 8.60 -16.10
C VAL A 83 -1.39 8.22 -15.24
N TYR A 84 -2.54 8.89 -15.40
CA TYR A 84 -3.77 8.54 -14.67
C TYR A 84 -4.28 7.13 -15.04
N ASP A 85 -4.20 6.72 -16.31
CA ASP A 85 -4.53 5.33 -16.71
C ASP A 85 -3.58 4.31 -16.06
N LEU A 86 -2.27 4.61 -16.02
CA LEU A 86 -1.30 3.75 -15.36
C LEU A 86 -1.51 3.67 -13.85
N SER A 87 -1.78 4.80 -13.19
CA SER A 87 -2.01 4.83 -11.75
C SER A 87 -3.29 4.09 -11.37
N THR A 88 -4.35 4.23 -12.17
CA THR A 88 -5.59 3.47 -12.00
C THR A 88 -5.36 1.97 -12.13
N LYS A 89 -4.63 1.53 -13.16
CA LYS A 89 -4.26 0.12 -13.33
C LYS A 89 -3.42 -0.42 -12.19
N LEU A 90 -2.49 0.41 -11.67
CA LEU A 90 -1.70 0.02 -10.49
C LEU A 90 -2.56 -0.13 -9.24
N ARG A 91 -3.49 0.80 -8.98
CA ARG A 91 -4.41 0.71 -7.83
C ARG A 91 -5.30 -0.52 -7.92
N ILE A 92 -5.90 -0.78 -9.09
CA ILE A 92 -6.71 -1.99 -9.32
C ILE A 92 -5.86 -3.25 -9.13
N LYS A 93 -4.64 -3.28 -9.70
CA LYS A 93 -3.75 -4.42 -9.55
C LYS A 93 -3.34 -4.66 -8.10
N LEU A 94 -3.01 -3.61 -7.35
CA LEU A 94 -2.71 -3.69 -5.92
C LEU A 94 -3.93 -4.18 -5.13
N GLY A 95 -5.12 -3.64 -5.39
CA GLY A 95 -6.35 -4.08 -4.73
C GLY A 95 -6.64 -5.57 -4.96
N ASN A 96 -6.56 -6.02 -6.21
CA ASN A 96 -6.74 -7.43 -6.56
C ASN A 96 -5.65 -8.33 -5.96
N TRP A 97 -4.42 -7.81 -5.79
CA TRP A 97 -3.32 -8.57 -5.21
C TRP A 97 -3.45 -8.70 -3.69
N ILE A 98 -3.86 -7.62 -3.02
CA ILE A 98 -4.10 -7.57 -1.58
C ILE A 98 -5.17 -8.60 -1.17
N GLN A 99 -6.21 -8.79 -1.96
CA GLN A 99 -7.26 -9.80 -1.71
C GLN A 99 -6.73 -11.24 -1.69
N LYS A 100 -5.59 -11.51 -2.32
CA LYS A 100 -4.97 -12.83 -2.41
C LYS A 100 -4.00 -13.15 -1.26
N PHE A 101 -3.74 -12.20 -0.38
CA PHE A 101 -2.89 -12.43 0.78
C PHE A 101 -3.58 -13.26 1.84
N SER A 102 -2.78 -13.97 2.64
CA SER A 102 -3.28 -14.63 3.84
C SER A 102 -3.76 -13.60 4.86
N LEU A 103 -4.74 -13.97 5.68
CA LEU A 103 -5.18 -13.10 6.78
C LEU A 103 -4.06 -12.86 7.80
N GLY A 104 -3.09 -13.76 7.93
CA GLY A 104 -1.89 -13.59 8.73
C GLY A 104 -1.00 -12.44 8.29
N PHE A 105 -0.94 -12.15 7.00
CA PHE A 105 -0.24 -10.99 6.46
C PHE A 105 -0.73 -9.68 7.10
N PHE A 106 -2.05 -9.53 7.28
CA PHE A 106 -2.64 -8.34 7.90
C PHE A 106 -2.46 -8.27 9.41
N LYS A 107 -2.16 -9.42 10.07
CA LYS A 107 -1.82 -9.45 11.50
C LYS A 107 -0.39 -9.00 11.78
N THR A 108 0.53 -9.17 10.83
CA THR A 108 1.95 -8.83 10.99
C THR A 108 2.35 -7.47 10.45
N ARG A 109 1.57 -6.92 9.52
CA ARG A 109 1.82 -5.60 8.93
C ARG A 109 0.77 -4.60 9.37
N ASP A 110 1.22 -3.38 9.60
CA ASP A 110 0.32 -2.25 9.88
C ASP A 110 -0.56 -1.98 8.64
N PRO A 111 -1.90 -2.06 8.75
CA PRO A 111 -2.82 -1.68 7.68
C PRO A 111 -2.55 -0.28 7.12
N GLY A 112 -2.07 0.64 7.97
CA GLY A 112 -1.65 1.98 7.57
C GLY A 112 -0.46 1.99 6.61
N GLU A 113 0.47 1.04 6.72
CA GLU A 113 1.58 0.88 5.78
C GLU A 113 1.05 0.50 4.38
N ILE A 114 0.14 -0.46 4.31
CA ILE A 114 -0.47 -0.92 3.05
C ILE A 114 -1.30 0.20 2.42
N ALA A 115 -2.11 0.89 3.21
CA ALA A 115 -2.87 2.06 2.77
C ALA A 115 -1.93 3.16 2.24
N GLY A 116 -0.79 3.38 2.90
CA GLY A 116 0.25 4.31 2.46
C GLY A 116 0.82 3.93 1.08
N VAL A 117 1.03 2.65 0.80
CA VAL A 117 1.49 2.20 -0.53
C VAL A 117 0.43 2.46 -1.59
N VAL A 118 -0.82 2.09 -1.35
CA VAL A 118 -1.92 2.22 -2.33
C VAL A 118 -2.28 3.68 -2.59
N LEU A 119 -2.33 4.51 -1.55
CA LEU A 119 -2.77 5.90 -1.66
C LEU A 119 -1.58 6.83 -1.93
N GLN A 120 -0.57 6.86 -1.05
CA GLN A 120 0.49 7.85 -1.10
C GLN A 120 1.58 7.51 -2.13
N ASP A 121 2.04 6.24 -2.19
CA ASP A 121 3.11 5.88 -3.13
C ASP A 121 2.63 5.90 -4.58
N VAL A 122 1.39 5.50 -4.85
CA VAL A 122 0.80 5.63 -6.18
C VAL A 122 0.54 7.09 -6.52
N ALA A 123 0.12 7.95 -5.59
CA ALA A 123 -0.02 9.39 -5.81
C ALA A 123 1.33 10.08 -6.07
N ASN A 124 2.39 9.69 -5.35
CA ASN A 124 3.76 10.18 -5.62
C ASN A 124 4.22 9.77 -7.03
N PHE A 125 3.95 8.53 -7.44
CA PHE A 125 4.20 8.08 -8.80
C PHE A 125 3.45 8.94 -9.82
N GLU A 126 2.17 9.17 -9.62
CA GLU A 126 1.28 9.94 -10.49
C GLU A 126 1.78 11.38 -10.67
N GLY A 127 2.04 12.10 -9.57
CA GLY A 127 2.48 13.50 -9.61
C GLY A 127 3.87 13.70 -10.23
N ILE A 128 4.83 12.87 -9.84
CA ILE A 128 6.22 13.03 -10.29
C ILE A 128 6.42 12.47 -11.70
N PHE A 129 5.86 11.29 -11.97
CA PHE A 129 6.10 10.58 -13.22
C PHE A 129 5.49 11.28 -14.43
N GLY A 130 4.27 11.83 -14.27
CA GLY A 130 3.58 12.58 -15.32
C GLY A 130 4.33 13.82 -15.77
N HIS A 131 4.98 14.48 -14.84
CA HIS A 131 5.72 15.72 -15.12
C HIS A 131 7.16 15.43 -15.59
N SER A 132 7.91 14.65 -14.82
CA SER A 132 9.35 14.48 -15.05
C SER A 132 9.71 13.67 -16.30
N VAL A 133 8.90 12.68 -16.70
CA VAL A 133 9.20 11.88 -17.91
C VAL A 133 9.07 12.73 -19.17
N GLY A 134 8.02 13.55 -19.27
CA GLY A 134 7.85 14.49 -20.37
C GLY A 134 8.99 15.51 -20.44
N ASN A 135 9.25 16.18 -19.32
CA ASN A 135 10.31 17.18 -19.20
C ASN A 135 11.70 16.62 -19.58
N ILE A 136 12.06 15.46 -19.06
CA ILE A 136 13.36 14.83 -19.37
C ILE A 136 13.45 14.46 -20.85
N THR A 137 12.38 13.89 -21.41
CA THR A 137 12.37 13.50 -22.83
C THR A 137 12.51 14.74 -23.71
N SER A 138 11.68 15.77 -23.51
CA SER A 138 11.74 16.99 -24.31
C SER A 138 13.08 17.73 -24.12
N ALA A 139 13.61 17.80 -22.89
CA ALA A 139 14.90 18.44 -22.62
C ALA A 139 16.07 17.77 -23.33
N ILE A 140 16.12 16.42 -23.37
CA ILE A 140 17.15 15.68 -24.12
C ILE A 140 17.11 16.04 -25.61
N PHE A 141 15.93 16.03 -26.22
CA PHE A 141 15.79 16.30 -27.64
C PHE A 141 16.03 17.77 -27.98
N THR A 142 15.54 18.71 -27.15
CA THR A 142 15.84 20.15 -27.32
C THR A 142 17.35 20.41 -27.27
N THR A 143 18.03 19.85 -26.24
CA THR A 143 19.49 19.98 -26.10
C THR A 143 20.22 19.39 -27.30
N THR A 144 19.81 18.21 -27.78
CA THR A 144 20.43 17.55 -28.94
C THR A 144 20.31 18.39 -30.19
N VAL A 145 19.13 18.97 -30.46
CA VAL A 145 18.90 19.83 -31.62
C VAL A 145 19.77 21.09 -31.51
N LEU A 146 19.76 21.80 -30.37
CA LEU A 146 20.56 23.01 -30.16
C LEU A 146 22.07 22.73 -30.27
N ALA A 147 22.54 21.64 -29.64
CA ALA A 147 23.94 21.25 -29.74
C ALA A 147 24.35 20.93 -31.18
N THR A 148 23.53 20.20 -31.94
CA THR A 148 23.81 19.91 -33.38
C THR A 148 23.91 21.19 -34.17
N PHE A 149 23.01 22.15 -33.96
CA PHE A 149 23.09 23.46 -34.59
C PHE A 149 24.39 24.19 -34.27
N LEU A 150 24.77 24.29 -33.02
CA LEU A 150 26.00 24.96 -32.60
C LEU A 150 27.24 24.27 -33.20
N PHE A 151 27.27 22.95 -33.32
CA PHE A 151 28.37 22.21 -33.94
C PHE A 151 28.56 22.53 -35.41
N VAL A 152 27.47 22.78 -36.15
CA VAL A 152 27.53 23.16 -37.56
C VAL A 152 28.17 24.52 -37.78
N TYR A 153 27.98 25.47 -36.83
CA TYR A 153 28.54 26.82 -36.95
C TYR A 153 30.00 26.92 -36.51
N ASP A 154 30.34 26.44 -35.35
CA ASP A 154 31.73 26.31 -34.89
C ASP A 154 31.86 25.20 -33.83
N TRP A 155 32.51 24.11 -34.24
CA TRP A 155 32.66 22.93 -33.39
C TRP A 155 33.52 23.21 -32.14
N ARG A 156 34.45 24.19 -32.17
CA ARG A 156 35.37 24.53 -31.05
C ARG A 156 34.60 25.17 -29.91
N LEU A 157 33.75 26.16 -30.20
CA LEU A 157 32.91 26.80 -29.21
C LEU A 157 31.79 25.87 -28.71
N ALA A 158 31.26 25.01 -29.59
CA ALA A 158 30.27 24.01 -29.21
C ALA A 158 30.87 22.98 -28.24
N ILE A 159 32.06 22.46 -28.48
CA ILE A 159 32.77 21.56 -27.55
C ILE A 159 33.02 22.26 -26.22
N CYS A 160 33.43 23.54 -26.22
CA CYS A 160 33.62 24.29 -24.99
C CYS A 160 32.36 24.25 -24.08
N LEU A 161 31.18 24.52 -24.64
CA LEU A 161 29.91 24.46 -23.91
C LEU A 161 29.59 23.04 -23.41
N LEU A 162 29.82 22.03 -24.25
CA LEU A 162 29.49 20.64 -23.91
C LEU A 162 30.47 20.00 -22.90
N LEU A 163 31.69 20.51 -22.77
CA LEU A 163 32.67 20.07 -21.78
C LEU A 163 32.20 20.32 -20.34
N ALA A 164 31.24 21.22 -20.13
CA ALA A 164 30.56 21.35 -18.83
C ALA A 164 29.88 20.05 -18.37
N LEU A 165 29.31 19.23 -19.30
CA LEU A 165 28.55 18.03 -18.96
C LEU A 165 29.37 16.97 -18.20
N PRO A 166 30.55 16.54 -18.68
CA PRO A 166 31.36 15.58 -17.92
C PRO A 166 31.84 16.09 -16.56
N LEU A 167 32.01 17.41 -16.40
CA LEU A 167 32.38 18.01 -15.11
C LEU A 167 31.20 18.10 -14.14
N VAL A 168 30.00 18.33 -14.61
CA VAL A 168 28.77 18.35 -13.81
C VAL A 168 28.40 16.94 -13.34
N PHE A 169 28.69 15.91 -14.11
CA PHE A 169 28.26 14.53 -13.84
C PHE A 169 28.66 13.98 -12.46
N PRO A 170 29.92 14.13 -11.95
CA PRO A 170 30.30 13.70 -10.62
C PRO A 170 29.46 14.37 -9.50
N PHE A 171 29.19 15.67 -9.64
CA PHE A 171 28.40 16.41 -8.65
C PHE A 171 26.95 15.92 -8.62
N LEU A 172 26.37 15.61 -9.78
CA LEU A 172 25.05 14.99 -9.87
C LEU A 172 25.01 13.62 -9.23
N GLN A 173 26.05 12.80 -9.40
CA GLN A 173 26.12 11.47 -8.77
C GLN A 173 26.23 11.58 -7.23
N LEU A 174 27.01 12.52 -6.72
CA LEU A 174 27.11 12.81 -5.30
C LEU A 174 25.77 13.31 -4.75
N GLY A 175 25.14 14.29 -5.41
CA GLY A 175 23.80 14.77 -5.05
C GLY A 175 22.79 13.62 -4.99
N ASN A 176 22.75 12.75 -6.00
CA ASN A 176 21.88 11.59 -6.05
C ASN A 176 22.14 10.56 -4.95
N TYR A 177 23.39 10.37 -4.55
CA TYR A 177 23.74 9.52 -3.41
C TYR A 177 23.11 10.06 -2.13
N PHE A 178 23.22 11.38 -1.88
CA PHE A 178 22.64 12.02 -0.71
C PHE A 178 21.09 12.02 -0.75
N VAL A 179 20.46 12.26 -1.91
CA VAL A 179 19.00 12.14 -2.07
C VAL A 179 18.53 10.76 -1.65
N SER A 180 19.20 9.70 -2.11
CA SER A 180 18.82 8.33 -1.79
C SER A 180 19.01 7.99 -0.31
N LYS A 181 20.13 8.43 0.30
CA LYS A 181 20.45 8.18 1.71
C LYS A 181 19.54 8.96 2.65
N LEU A 182 19.43 10.27 2.45
CA LEU A 182 18.64 11.17 3.29
C LEU A 182 17.13 10.99 3.08
N GLY A 183 16.71 10.68 1.85
CA GLY A 183 15.30 10.44 1.52
C GLY A 183 14.73 9.25 2.29
N LYS A 184 15.48 8.15 2.44
CA LYS A 184 15.05 7.01 3.27
C LYS A 184 14.82 7.42 4.72
N THR A 185 15.76 8.17 5.30
CA THR A 185 15.66 8.65 6.69
C THR A 185 14.50 9.63 6.86
N HIS A 186 14.30 10.53 5.90
CA HIS A 186 13.19 11.47 5.89
C HIS A 186 11.83 10.77 5.85
N ILE A 187 11.65 9.78 4.95
CA ILE A 187 10.42 8.99 4.85
C ILE A 187 10.15 8.23 6.14
N ALA A 188 11.16 7.56 6.71
CA ALA A 188 11.03 6.83 7.98
C ALA A 188 10.64 7.78 9.12
N THR A 189 11.26 8.97 9.19
CA THR A 189 10.92 9.99 10.19
C THR A 189 9.49 10.51 10.02
N ARG A 190 9.04 10.77 8.80
CA ARG A 190 7.68 11.21 8.49
C ARG A 190 6.64 10.17 8.92
N ASN A 191 6.88 8.90 8.60
CA ASN A 191 5.98 7.81 9.00
C ASN A 191 5.92 7.68 10.54
N LYS A 192 7.08 7.79 11.22
CA LYS A 192 7.13 7.77 12.69
C LYS A 192 6.36 8.94 13.32
N VAL A 193 6.42 10.13 12.73
CA VAL A 193 5.63 11.28 13.18
C VAL A 193 4.13 11.05 12.96
N GLY A 194 3.75 10.49 11.80
CA GLY A 194 2.36 10.12 11.52
C GLY A 194 1.80 9.12 12.52
N ALA A 195 2.54 8.05 12.83
CA ALA A 195 2.16 7.06 13.84
C ALA A 195 2.00 7.69 15.23
N ARG A 196 2.93 8.55 15.66
CA ARG A 196 2.82 9.27 16.95
C ARG A 196 1.64 10.24 17.01
N LEU A 197 1.33 10.89 15.89
CA LEU A 197 0.16 11.77 15.82
C LEU A 197 -1.13 10.97 15.98
N LEU A 198 -1.23 9.82 15.32
CA LEU A 198 -2.37 8.89 15.48
C LEU A 198 -2.48 8.39 16.92
N GLU A 199 -1.38 7.95 17.52
CA GLU A 199 -1.32 7.53 18.93
C GLU A 199 -1.80 8.65 19.87
N TYR A 200 -1.34 9.89 19.63
CA TYR A 200 -1.76 11.05 20.41
C TYR A 200 -3.27 11.31 20.27
N ILE A 201 -3.82 11.27 19.05
CA ILE A 201 -5.25 11.48 18.79
C ILE A 201 -6.10 10.38 19.45
N GLN A 202 -5.71 9.12 19.28
CA GLN A 202 -6.43 7.97 19.88
C GLN A 202 -6.34 7.99 21.40
N GLY A 203 -5.17 8.37 21.93
CA GLY A 203 -4.92 8.45 23.38
C GLY A 203 -5.39 9.73 24.06
N ILE A 204 -5.91 10.74 23.33
CA ILE A 204 -6.20 12.08 23.87
C ILE A 204 -7.19 12.04 25.05
N ARG A 205 -8.16 11.11 25.05
CA ARG A 205 -9.12 10.94 26.13
C ARG A 205 -8.43 10.54 27.44
N TYR A 206 -7.47 9.61 27.37
CA TYR A 206 -6.67 9.17 28.50
C TYR A 206 -5.74 10.29 29.00
N LEU A 207 -5.06 10.98 28.07
CA LEU A 207 -4.19 12.10 28.42
C LEU A 207 -4.96 13.22 29.14
N LYS A 208 -6.18 13.51 28.70
CA LYS A 208 -7.06 14.50 29.34
C LYS A 208 -7.50 14.03 30.74
N SER A 209 -7.89 12.76 30.91
CA SER A 209 -8.33 12.23 32.20
C SER A 209 -7.23 12.24 33.28
N TYR A 210 -5.96 12.12 32.85
CA TYR A 210 -4.79 12.18 33.75
C TYR A 210 -4.10 13.56 33.77
N SER A 211 -4.70 14.60 33.19
CA SER A 211 -4.13 15.97 33.09
C SER A 211 -2.73 16.02 32.47
N GLN A 212 -2.39 15.08 31.58
CA GLN A 212 -1.06 14.93 30.96
C GLN A 212 -0.94 15.55 29.56
N THR A 213 -1.90 16.33 29.11
CA THR A 213 -1.90 16.91 27.76
C THR A 213 -0.68 17.80 27.48
N GLY A 214 -0.18 18.54 28.49
CA GLY A 214 0.99 19.44 28.34
C GLY A 214 2.34 18.70 28.19
N ASN A 215 2.56 17.61 28.91
CA ASN A 215 3.85 16.88 28.90
C ASN A 215 4.04 16.01 27.65
N ASN A 216 2.97 15.41 27.14
CA ASN A 216 3.03 14.61 25.90
C ASN A 216 3.15 15.47 24.64
N ASN A 217 2.73 16.74 24.70
CA ASN A 217 2.93 17.68 23.60
C ASN A 217 4.43 17.90 23.31
N LYS A 218 5.30 17.94 24.33
CA LYS A 218 6.76 18.07 24.16
C LYS A 218 7.38 16.93 23.34
N THR A 219 6.86 15.70 23.46
CA THR A 219 7.34 14.54 22.69
C THR A 219 6.92 14.63 21.24
N LEU A 220 5.70 15.08 20.98
CA LEU A 220 5.18 15.32 19.64
C LEU A 220 5.93 16.48 18.97
N GLU A 221 6.13 17.60 19.69
CA GLU A 221 6.92 18.77 19.24
C GLU A 221 8.35 18.38 18.84
N LYS A 222 9.03 17.58 19.68
CA LYS A 222 10.37 17.05 19.35
C LYS A 222 10.34 16.20 18.07
N SER A 223 9.26 15.44 17.84
CA SER A 223 9.11 14.63 16.64
C SER A 223 8.92 15.50 15.39
N PHE A 224 8.13 16.57 15.48
CA PHE A 224 7.98 17.54 14.41
C PHE A 224 9.28 18.33 14.15
N ASP A 225 10.00 18.73 15.21
CA ASP A 225 11.29 19.41 15.05
C ASP A 225 12.34 18.50 14.37
N ASN A 226 12.36 17.22 14.72
CA ASN A 226 13.22 16.26 14.03
C ASN A 226 12.82 16.09 12.56
N LEU A 227 11.52 16.00 12.25
CA LEU A 227 11.03 15.95 10.87
C LEU A 227 11.47 17.21 10.10
N ARG A 228 11.28 18.40 10.68
CA ARG A 228 11.74 19.67 10.10
C ARG A 228 13.23 19.63 9.77
N LYS A 229 14.08 19.18 10.72
CA LYS A 229 15.52 19.06 10.51
C LYS A 229 15.87 18.08 9.38
N GLN A 230 15.18 16.95 9.30
CA GLN A 230 15.40 15.97 8.22
C GLN A 230 14.90 16.50 6.87
N SER A 231 13.78 17.23 6.83
CA SER A 231 13.28 17.88 5.62
C SER A 231 14.28 18.91 5.09
N ILE A 232 14.81 19.78 5.96
CA ILE A 232 15.84 20.74 5.57
C ILE A 232 17.09 20.02 5.01
N ARG A 233 17.54 18.93 5.65
CA ARG A 233 18.73 18.20 5.20
C ARG A 233 18.54 17.53 3.84
N VAL A 234 17.36 16.96 3.58
CA VAL A 234 17.07 16.27 2.30
C VAL A 234 16.96 17.23 1.13
N GLU A 235 16.68 18.51 1.38
CA GLU A 235 16.63 19.56 0.36
C GLU A 235 17.95 20.31 0.24
N ALA A 236 18.50 20.77 1.35
CA ALA A 236 19.68 21.64 1.35
C ALA A 236 20.95 20.93 0.86
N ILE A 237 21.20 19.68 1.31
CA ILE A 237 22.45 18.98 0.94
C ILE A 237 22.48 18.62 -0.54
N PRO A 238 21.46 17.93 -1.13
CA PRO A 238 21.45 17.70 -2.57
C PRO A 238 21.32 18.98 -3.39
N GLY A 239 20.56 19.96 -2.89
CA GLY A 239 20.39 21.27 -3.53
C GLY A 239 21.72 22.00 -3.74
N SER A 240 22.65 21.89 -2.79
CA SER A 240 23.99 22.50 -2.94
C SER A 240 24.75 21.93 -4.14
N PHE A 241 24.62 20.63 -4.44
CA PHE A 241 25.25 20.01 -5.64
C PHE A 241 24.58 20.47 -6.93
N ILE A 242 23.27 20.73 -6.90
CA ILE A 242 22.55 21.32 -8.04
C ILE A 242 23.08 22.73 -8.33
N VAL A 243 23.23 23.55 -7.28
CA VAL A 243 23.80 24.92 -7.43
C VAL A 243 25.21 24.87 -8.00
N VAL A 244 26.09 23.98 -7.51
CA VAL A 244 27.44 23.80 -8.06
C VAL A 244 27.38 23.41 -9.55
N ALA A 245 26.47 22.53 -9.95
CA ALA A 245 26.29 22.15 -11.35
C ALA A 245 25.87 23.33 -12.23
N ILE A 246 24.97 24.19 -11.71
CA ILE A 246 24.55 25.41 -12.42
C ILE A 246 25.73 26.38 -12.55
N VAL A 247 26.50 26.58 -11.48
CA VAL A 247 27.69 27.46 -11.53
C VAL A 247 28.73 26.96 -12.54
N ILE A 248 28.93 25.65 -12.68
CA ILE A 248 29.81 25.08 -13.69
C ILE A 248 29.31 25.43 -15.11
N PHE A 249 28.00 25.35 -15.38
CA PHE A 249 27.45 25.77 -16.67
C PHE A 249 27.68 27.26 -16.94
N GLU A 250 27.44 28.13 -15.97
CA GLU A 250 27.69 29.57 -16.13
C GLU A 250 29.18 29.88 -16.35
N LEU A 251 30.08 29.15 -15.68
CA LEU A 251 31.52 29.28 -15.88
C LEU A 251 31.95 28.90 -17.29
N PHE A 252 31.44 27.76 -17.82
CA PHE A 252 31.75 27.36 -19.20
C PHE A 252 31.14 28.29 -20.23
N PHE A 253 30.01 28.93 -19.94
CA PHE A 253 29.45 29.97 -20.78
C PHE A 253 30.36 31.20 -20.82
N ILE A 254 30.92 31.64 -19.69
CA ILE A 254 31.88 32.72 -19.61
C ILE A 254 33.16 32.37 -20.39
N VAL A 255 33.68 31.14 -20.23
CA VAL A 255 34.85 30.67 -21.01
C VAL A 255 34.57 30.66 -22.51
N MET A 256 33.38 30.24 -22.91
CA MET A 256 32.95 30.28 -24.33
C MET A 256 32.92 31.71 -24.85
N ILE A 257 32.43 32.70 -24.06
CA ILE A 257 32.44 34.11 -24.44
C ILE A 257 33.89 34.60 -24.67
N ALA A 258 34.79 34.30 -23.72
CA ALA A 258 36.21 34.67 -23.82
C ALA A 258 36.88 34.07 -25.08
N LEU A 259 36.67 32.77 -25.34
CA LEU A 259 37.16 32.08 -26.53
C LEU A 259 36.53 32.67 -27.81
N GLY A 260 35.23 32.96 -27.78
CA GLY A 260 34.52 33.57 -28.90
C GLY A 260 35.09 34.96 -29.27
N LEU A 261 35.34 35.81 -28.25
CA LEU A 261 36.00 37.09 -28.46
C LEU A 261 37.41 36.93 -29.01
N TYR A 262 38.19 35.99 -28.48
CA TYR A 262 39.53 35.69 -28.99
C TYR A 262 39.52 35.26 -30.45
N TYR A 263 38.62 34.34 -30.84
CA TYR A 263 38.49 33.92 -32.26
C TYR A 263 37.96 35.05 -33.15
N PHE A 264 37.09 35.90 -32.63
CA PHE A 264 36.60 37.08 -33.36
C PHE A 264 37.73 38.10 -33.63
N THR A 265 38.53 38.44 -32.65
CA THR A 265 39.65 39.39 -32.81
C THR A 265 40.73 38.85 -33.76
N ASN A 266 40.86 37.52 -33.86
CA ASN A 266 41.74 36.84 -34.82
C ASN A 266 41.09 36.60 -36.21
N ASN A 267 39.94 37.20 -36.49
CA ASN A 267 39.17 37.05 -37.75
C ASN A 267 38.85 35.59 -38.13
N THR A 268 38.76 34.67 -37.15
CA THR A 268 38.44 33.27 -37.40
C THR A 268 36.95 32.98 -37.36
N ILE A 269 36.16 33.85 -36.72
CA ILE A 269 34.70 33.80 -36.70
C ILE A 269 34.11 35.17 -37.00
N THR A 270 32.89 35.21 -37.53
CA THR A 270 32.16 36.44 -37.84
C THR A 270 31.27 36.89 -36.67
N ILE A 271 30.86 38.18 -36.68
CA ILE A 271 29.94 38.73 -35.66
C ILE A 271 28.63 37.91 -35.54
N PRO A 272 27.96 37.52 -36.64
CA PRO A 272 26.76 36.69 -36.57
C PRO A 272 27.00 35.37 -35.84
N VAL A 273 28.13 34.70 -36.04
CA VAL A 273 28.50 33.45 -35.36
C VAL A 273 28.66 33.71 -33.84
N LEU A 274 29.38 34.78 -33.46
CA LEU A 274 29.55 35.12 -32.05
C LEU A 274 28.20 35.39 -31.38
N ILE A 275 27.33 36.21 -31.98
CA ILE A 275 26.00 36.49 -31.46
C ILE A 275 25.16 35.22 -31.36
N THR A 276 25.27 34.31 -32.34
CA THR A 276 24.65 33.01 -32.33
C THR A 276 25.02 32.21 -31.09
N PHE A 277 26.30 32.12 -30.75
CA PHE A 277 26.78 31.41 -29.59
C PHE A 277 26.38 32.08 -28.27
N LEU A 278 26.29 33.41 -28.20
CA LEU A 278 25.79 34.12 -27.03
C LEU A 278 24.32 33.78 -26.75
N ILE A 279 23.48 33.73 -27.75
CA ILE A 279 22.04 33.47 -27.60
C ILE A 279 21.76 31.98 -27.43
N LEU A 280 22.23 31.14 -28.37
CA LEU A 280 21.94 29.70 -28.33
C LEU A 280 22.75 28.98 -27.29
N GLY A 281 23.98 29.40 -27.01
CA GLY A 281 24.80 28.81 -25.93
C GLY A 281 24.15 28.98 -24.57
N TYR A 282 23.57 30.15 -24.29
CA TYR A 282 22.80 30.38 -23.09
C TYR A 282 21.52 29.50 -23.05
N ASN A 283 20.79 29.46 -24.16
CA ASN A 283 19.58 28.65 -24.28
C ASN A 283 19.84 27.14 -24.20
N LEU A 284 21.04 26.67 -24.57
CA LEU A 284 21.43 25.25 -24.46
C LEU A 284 21.40 24.74 -23.02
N TYR A 285 21.72 25.60 -22.06
CA TYR A 285 21.76 25.20 -20.63
C TYR A 285 20.39 25.13 -19.98
N ASN A 286 19.36 25.80 -20.50
CA ASN A 286 18.02 25.76 -19.92
C ASN A 286 17.43 24.34 -19.84
N PRO A 287 17.34 23.55 -20.91
CA PRO A 287 16.87 22.16 -20.81
C PRO A 287 17.81 21.26 -20.00
N LEU A 288 19.11 21.55 -19.97
CA LEU A 288 20.06 20.83 -19.11
C LEU A 288 19.81 21.09 -17.61
N LYS A 289 19.47 22.34 -17.23
CA LYS A 289 19.05 22.66 -15.84
C LYS A 289 17.80 21.87 -15.45
N VAL A 290 16.84 21.69 -16.36
CA VAL A 290 15.65 20.82 -16.12
C VAL A 290 16.07 19.37 -15.85
N LEU A 291 17.00 18.82 -16.64
CA LEU A 291 17.50 17.45 -16.41
C LEU A 291 18.15 17.30 -15.04
N ILE A 292 18.92 18.31 -14.60
CA ILE A 292 19.60 18.31 -13.29
C ILE A 292 18.58 18.28 -12.13
N VAL A 293 17.46 18.99 -12.26
CA VAL A 293 16.42 19.05 -11.22
C VAL A 293 15.54 17.82 -11.25
N ASP A 294 15.08 17.38 -12.41
CA ASP A 294 14.10 16.29 -12.53
C ASP A 294 14.69 14.89 -12.31
N TYR A 295 15.98 14.67 -12.59
CA TYR A 295 16.60 13.36 -12.39
C TYR A 295 16.65 12.90 -10.91
N PRO A 296 17.03 13.73 -9.93
CA PRO A 296 16.89 13.40 -8.51
C PRO A 296 15.45 13.11 -8.08
N ILE A 297 14.48 13.85 -8.63
CA ILE A 297 13.06 13.67 -8.33
C ILE A 297 12.60 12.28 -8.81
N LEU A 298 12.99 11.85 -10.02
CA LEU A 298 12.73 10.49 -10.50
C LEU A 298 13.38 9.41 -9.62
N ARG A 299 14.56 9.68 -9.07
CA ARG A 299 15.18 8.76 -8.12
C ARG A 299 14.41 8.62 -6.82
N TYR A 300 13.94 9.73 -6.28
CA TYR A 300 13.09 9.73 -5.09
C TYR A 300 11.80 8.92 -5.33
N MET A 301 11.14 9.13 -6.46
CA MET A 301 9.96 8.36 -6.87
C MET A 301 10.25 6.85 -6.99
N ASN A 302 11.46 6.46 -7.43
CA ASN A 302 11.82 5.04 -7.54
C ASN A 302 11.77 4.31 -6.19
N GLU A 303 11.90 4.98 -5.06
CA GLU A 303 11.70 4.36 -3.73
C GLU A 303 10.22 4.04 -3.49
N SER A 304 9.28 4.89 -3.93
CA SER A 304 7.85 4.57 -3.92
C SER A 304 7.52 3.37 -4.83
N LEU A 305 8.10 3.33 -6.04
CA LEU A 305 7.95 2.19 -6.94
C LEU A 305 8.50 0.88 -6.35
N LYS A 306 9.60 0.93 -5.62
CA LYS A 306 10.14 -0.27 -4.94
C LYS A 306 9.14 -0.82 -3.92
N ARG A 307 8.49 0.05 -3.14
CA ARG A 307 7.47 -0.38 -2.16
C ARG A 307 6.24 -0.96 -2.85
N ILE A 308 5.76 -0.33 -3.92
CA ILE A 308 4.66 -0.87 -4.74
C ILE A 308 5.02 -2.27 -5.26
N ILE A 309 6.21 -2.42 -5.83
CA ILE A 309 6.67 -3.70 -6.38
C ILE A 309 6.91 -4.73 -5.28
N SER A 310 7.38 -4.34 -4.08
CA SER A 310 7.53 -5.27 -2.97
C SER A 310 6.19 -5.87 -2.54
N VAL A 311 5.12 -5.06 -2.46
CA VAL A 311 3.77 -5.55 -2.17
C VAL A 311 3.26 -6.49 -3.28
N LEU A 312 3.52 -6.17 -4.56
CA LEU A 312 3.13 -7.03 -5.68
C LEU A 312 3.94 -8.33 -5.80
N ASN A 313 5.07 -8.44 -5.11
CA ASN A 313 5.91 -9.64 -5.08
C ASN A 313 5.73 -10.46 -3.79
N GLU A 314 4.89 -10.01 -2.86
CA GLU A 314 4.56 -10.82 -1.68
C GLU A 314 3.85 -12.12 -2.12
N PRO A 315 4.17 -13.24 -1.47
CA PRO A 315 3.53 -14.53 -1.78
C PRO A 315 2.03 -14.47 -1.51
N THR A 316 1.28 -15.08 -2.41
CA THR A 316 -0.18 -15.20 -2.30
C THR A 316 -0.56 -16.62 -1.91
N MET A 317 -1.79 -16.80 -1.42
CA MET A 317 -2.34 -18.13 -1.08
C MET A 317 -2.89 -18.88 -2.30
N GLU A 318 -2.66 -18.39 -3.51
CA GLU A 318 -3.14 -19.07 -4.72
C GLU A 318 -2.48 -20.43 -4.90
N THR A 319 -3.27 -21.42 -5.29
CA THR A 319 -2.82 -22.75 -5.70
C THR A 319 -3.32 -23.05 -7.11
N GLU A 320 -2.49 -23.73 -7.90
CA GLU A 320 -2.90 -24.26 -9.20
C GLU A 320 -3.80 -25.50 -9.06
N GLN A 321 -3.78 -26.14 -7.88
CA GLN A 321 -4.60 -27.30 -7.58
C GLN A 321 -6.01 -26.85 -7.19
N ASN A 322 -7.02 -27.49 -7.76
CA ASN A 322 -8.43 -27.16 -7.52
C ASN A 322 -9.14 -28.33 -6.84
N LEU A 323 -8.51 -28.85 -5.77
CA LEU A 323 -9.08 -29.91 -4.96
C LEU A 323 -10.16 -29.33 -4.04
N PHE A 324 -11.22 -30.12 -3.80
CA PHE A 324 -12.29 -29.75 -2.89
C PHE A 324 -12.73 -30.98 -2.08
N PRO A 325 -12.83 -30.86 -0.74
CA PRO A 325 -13.21 -31.98 0.11
C PRO A 325 -14.70 -32.28 0.02
N GLU A 326 -15.03 -33.58 0.05
CA GLU A 326 -16.43 -34.05 0.14
C GLU A 326 -16.91 -34.13 1.60
N LYS A 327 -15.98 -34.37 2.54
CA LYS A 327 -16.22 -34.40 3.98
C LYS A 327 -15.62 -33.18 4.66
N HIS A 328 -16.07 -32.92 5.86
CA HIS A 328 -15.67 -31.71 6.61
C HIS A 328 -15.05 -32.06 7.97
N ASP A 329 -14.47 -33.26 8.10
CA ASP A 329 -13.59 -33.62 9.19
C ASP A 329 -12.24 -32.90 9.06
N ILE A 330 -11.59 -32.61 10.18
CA ILE A 330 -10.32 -31.87 10.21
C ILE A 330 -9.25 -32.75 10.86
N SER A 331 -8.10 -32.92 10.23
CA SER A 331 -6.97 -33.65 10.81
C SER A 331 -5.69 -32.81 10.83
N PHE A 332 -4.98 -32.93 11.95
CA PHE A 332 -3.63 -32.39 12.16
C PHE A 332 -2.65 -33.54 12.22
N GLU A 333 -1.64 -33.53 11.36
CA GLU A 333 -0.62 -34.57 11.23
C GLU A 333 0.77 -33.96 11.44
N ASN A 334 1.38 -34.20 12.61
CA ASN A 334 2.73 -33.73 13.01
C ASN A 334 2.94 -32.22 12.79
N VAL A 335 1.94 -31.41 13.11
CA VAL A 335 1.93 -29.98 12.82
C VAL A 335 2.83 -29.21 13.78
N ASN A 336 3.78 -28.45 13.21
CA ASN A 336 4.62 -27.49 13.92
C ASN A 336 4.47 -26.10 13.30
N PHE A 337 4.34 -25.08 14.14
CA PHE A 337 4.23 -23.71 13.65
C PHE A 337 4.75 -22.69 14.69
N GLY A 338 5.41 -21.63 14.17
CA GLY A 338 5.81 -20.46 14.95
C GLY A 338 5.77 -19.20 14.10
N TYR A 339 5.37 -18.08 14.71
CA TYR A 339 5.37 -16.75 14.08
C TYR A 339 6.79 -16.17 13.87
N SER A 340 7.78 -16.78 14.53
CA SER A 340 9.20 -16.46 14.44
C SER A 340 10.00 -17.76 14.52
N GLU A 341 11.29 -17.68 14.80
CA GLU A 341 12.13 -18.87 15.00
C GLU A 341 11.67 -19.79 16.15
N LYS A 342 10.96 -19.21 17.15
CA LYS A 342 10.39 -19.98 18.26
C LYS A 342 9.06 -20.57 17.84
N LEU A 343 8.89 -21.89 18.03
CA LEU A 343 7.63 -22.59 17.79
C LEU A 343 6.58 -22.21 18.84
N ASN A 344 5.39 -21.86 18.36
CA ASN A 344 4.21 -21.57 19.17
C ASN A 344 3.36 -22.82 19.42
N VAL A 345 3.37 -23.77 18.48
CA VAL A 345 2.74 -25.08 18.60
C VAL A 345 3.69 -26.14 18.03
N GLN A 346 3.71 -27.32 18.69
CA GLN A 346 4.67 -28.38 18.40
C GLN A 346 4.01 -29.73 18.37
N ASN A 347 4.31 -30.51 17.33
CA ASN A 347 3.91 -31.89 17.15
C ASN A 347 2.43 -32.15 17.42
N LEU A 348 1.57 -31.27 16.91
CA LEU A 348 0.12 -31.43 17.08
C LEU A 348 -0.38 -32.55 16.20
N ASN A 349 -1.05 -33.53 16.84
CA ASN A 349 -1.68 -34.68 16.22
C ASN A 349 -3.08 -34.86 16.83
N PHE A 350 -4.14 -34.59 16.07
CA PHE A 350 -5.53 -34.80 16.49
C PHE A 350 -6.46 -34.83 15.29
N HIS A 351 -7.66 -35.36 15.52
CA HIS A 351 -8.70 -35.44 14.52
C HIS A 351 -10.02 -34.93 15.08
N ILE A 352 -10.75 -34.15 14.28
CA ILE A 352 -12.09 -33.62 14.58
C ILE A 352 -13.06 -34.30 13.61
N PRO A 353 -13.91 -35.22 14.06
CA PRO A 353 -14.91 -35.84 13.21
C PRO A 353 -15.87 -34.81 12.61
N GLU A 354 -16.40 -35.10 11.43
CA GLU A 354 -17.45 -34.25 10.84
C GLU A 354 -18.66 -34.16 11.78
N LYS A 355 -19.25 -32.95 11.88
CA LYS A 355 -20.41 -32.67 12.73
C LYS A 355 -20.17 -32.91 14.24
N SER A 356 -18.93 -32.79 14.67
CA SER A 356 -18.58 -32.83 16.10
C SER A 356 -18.06 -31.47 16.58
N MET A 357 -18.06 -31.29 17.90
CA MET A 357 -17.56 -30.09 18.58
C MET A 357 -16.24 -30.38 19.27
N LEU A 358 -15.18 -29.69 18.82
CA LEU A 358 -13.90 -29.61 19.53
C LEU A 358 -13.82 -28.34 20.36
N ALA A 359 -13.47 -28.46 21.63
CA ALA A 359 -13.16 -27.33 22.49
C ALA A 359 -11.65 -27.23 22.77
N LEU A 360 -11.08 -26.05 22.63
CA LEU A 360 -9.69 -25.73 22.94
C LEU A 360 -9.62 -24.98 24.28
N VAL A 361 -8.89 -25.55 25.23
CA VAL A 361 -8.75 -25.03 26.60
C VAL A 361 -7.27 -24.91 26.98
N GLY A 362 -6.93 -23.99 27.86
CA GLY A 362 -5.56 -23.78 28.33
C GLY A 362 -5.32 -22.34 28.78
N HIS A 363 -4.19 -22.09 29.42
CA HIS A 363 -3.80 -20.76 29.87
C HIS A 363 -3.60 -19.79 28.67
N SER A 364 -3.58 -18.48 28.96
CA SER A 364 -3.23 -17.49 27.94
C SER A 364 -1.84 -17.79 27.37
N GLY A 365 -1.69 -17.73 26.05
CA GLY A 365 -0.42 -18.05 25.36
C GLY A 365 -0.16 -19.55 25.13
N SER A 366 -1.08 -20.48 25.49
CA SER A 366 -0.89 -21.92 25.29
C SER A 366 -0.96 -22.40 23.83
N GLY A 367 -1.39 -21.55 22.88
CA GLY A 367 -1.49 -21.90 21.46
C GLY A 367 -2.89 -22.04 20.89
N LYS A 368 -3.97 -21.82 21.66
CA LYS A 368 -5.37 -21.96 21.21
C LYS A 368 -5.68 -21.15 19.97
N THR A 369 -5.45 -19.83 20.02
CA THR A 369 -5.68 -18.92 18.89
C THR A 369 -4.77 -19.25 17.69
N THR A 370 -3.59 -19.81 17.95
CA THR A 370 -2.68 -20.28 16.88
C THR A 370 -3.30 -21.47 16.15
N ILE A 371 -3.86 -22.47 16.83
CA ILE A 371 -4.53 -23.62 16.21
C ILE A 371 -5.71 -23.15 15.36
N VAL A 372 -6.56 -22.28 15.87
CA VAL A 372 -7.68 -21.70 15.14
C VAL A 372 -7.19 -20.92 13.89
N SER A 373 -6.15 -20.10 14.04
CA SER A 373 -5.56 -19.37 12.91
C SER A 373 -4.97 -20.31 11.84
N LEU A 374 -4.48 -21.48 12.21
CA LEU A 374 -4.01 -22.51 11.29
C LEU A 374 -5.15 -23.24 10.60
N ILE A 375 -6.25 -23.56 11.30
CA ILE A 375 -7.47 -24.13 10.73
C ILE A 375 -8.07 -23.15 9.71
N ALA A 376 -8.12 -21.86 10.03
CA ALA A 376 -8.59 -20.81 9.13
C ALA A 376 -7.57 -20.45 8.02
N ARG A 377 -6.42 -21.15 7.99
CA ARG A 377 -5.31 -20.90 7.05
C ARG A 377 -4.89 -19.44 7.01
N PHE A 378 -4.85 -18.77 8.17
CA PHE A 378 -4.22 -17.44 8.24
C PHE A 378 -2.72 -17.55 8.00
N TRP A 379 -2.15 -18.74 8.28
CA TRP A 379 -0.75 -19.10 8.11
C TRP A 379 -0.66 -20.52 7.58
N ASP A 380 0.33 -20.78 6.73
CA ASP A 380 0.71 -22.14 6.40
C ASP A 380 1.69 -22.67 7.48
N VAL A 381 1.63 -23.98 7.75
CA VAL A 381 2.44 -24.63 8.78
C VAL A 381 3.93 -24.68 8.38
N ASN A 382 4.83 -24.62 9.38
CA ASN A 382 6.28 -24.79 9.14
C ASN A 382 6.61 -26.24 8.76
N SER A 383 5.94 -27.22 9.39
CA SER A 383 6.04 -28.64 9.04
C SER A 383 4.76 -29.38 9.44
N GLY A 384 4.55 -30.54 8.86
CA GLY A 384 3.32 -31.31 9.03
C GLY A 384 2.24 -30.90 8.01
N THR A 385 1.01 -31.38 8.24
CA THR A 385 -0.10 -31.17 7.31
C THR A 385 -1.41 -31.00 8.07
N ILE A 386 -2.24 -30.06 7.59
CA ILE A 386 -3.64 -29.91 8.04
C ILE A 386 -4.52 -30.29 6.86
N ARG A 387 -5.49 -31.20 7.10
CA ARG A 387 -6.42 -31.67 6.08
C ARG A 387 -7.86 -31.39 6.47
N ILE A 388 -8.69 -31.12 5.48
CA ILE A 388 -10.15 -31.10 5.58
C ILE A 388 -10.67 -32.15 4.62
N GLY A 389 -11.45 -33.13 5.12
CA GLY A 389 -11.96 -34.21 4.30
C GLY A 389 -10.87 -34.99 3.55
N GLY A 390 -9.69 -35.16 4.17
CA GLY A 390 -8.52 -35.81 3.57
C GLY A 390 -7.72 -34.95 2.59
N VAL A 391 -8.19 -33.75 2.23
CA VAL A 391 -7.48 -32.81 1.33
C VAL A 391 -6.63 -31.83 2.12
N ASP A 392 -5.35 -31.70 1.77
CA ASP A 392 -4.47 -30.67 2.35
C ASP A 392 -5.01 -29.27 2.06
N ILE A 393 -5.20 -28.45 3.10
CA ILE A 393 -5.78 -27.11 2.97
C ILE A 393 -4.98 -26.20 2.04
N ARG A 394 -3.69 -26.46 1.84
CA ARG A 394 -2.81 -25.72 0.90
C ARG A 394 -3.17 -25.96 -0.56
N HIS A 395 -3.85 -27.05 -0.87
CA HIS A 395 -4.26 -27.46 -2.22
C HIS A 395 -5.69 -27.08 -2.56
N ILE A 396 -6.42 -26.45 -1.65
CA ILE A 396 -7.78 -25.94 -1.87
C ILE A 396 -7.68 -24.49 -2.35
N ASN A 397 -8.39 -24.14 -3.43
CA ASN A 397 -8.49 -22.77 -3.90
C ASN A 397 -9.03 -21.84 -2.79
N GLN A 398 -8.49 -20.62 -2.67
CA GLN A 398 -8.78 -19.69 -1.57
C GLN A 398 -10.29 -19.38 -1.41
N GLU A 399 -10.99 -19.08 -2.50
CA GLU A 399 -12.43 -18.77 -2.43
C GLU A 399 -13.24 -19.98 -1.96
N ARG A 400 -12.92 -21.17 -2.48
CA ARG A 400 -13.56 -22.43 -2.07
C ARG A 400 -13.21 -22.81 -0.64
N PHE A 401 -11.96 -22.58 -0.22
CA PHE A 401 -11.54 -22.81 1.16
C PHE A 401 -12.35 -21.96 2.13
N TYR A 402 -12.44 -20.65 1.88
CA TYR A 402 -13.24 -19.78 2.75
C TYR A 402 -14.75 -20.04 2.66
N SER A 403 -15.27 -20.67 1.61
CA SER A 403 -16.66 -21.10 1.59
C SER A 403 -16.97 -22.23 2.59
N LEU A 404 -15.95 -23.03 2.98
CA LEU A 404 -16.08 -24.10 3.97
C LEU A 404 -16.12 -23.60 5.41
N LEU A 405 -15.69 -22.38 5.70
CA LEU A 405 -15.46 -21.86 7.05
C LEU A 405 -16.39 -20.69 7.35
N SER A 406 -16.98 -20.66 8.54
CA SER A 406 -17.55 -19.46 9.16
C SER A 406 -16.81 -19.20 10.46
N GLU A 407 -16.36 -17.96 10.67
CA GLU A 407 -15.68 -17.57 11.91
C GLU A 407 -16.46 -16.44 12.60
N VAL A 408 -16.74 -16.64 13.88
CA VAL A 408 -17.30 -15.62 14.76
C VAL A 408 -16.15 -15.12 15.63
N PHE A 409 -15.64 -13.94 15.28
CA PHE A 409 -14.48 -13.33 15.94
C PHE A 409 -14.83 -12.79 17.32
N GLN A 410 -13.83 -12.73 18.20
CA GLN A 410 -13.92 -12.09 19.50
C GLN A 410 -14.24 -10.59 19.37
N GLU A 411 -13.51 -9.88 18.50
CA GLU A 411 -13.77 -8.48 18.16
C GLU A 411 -14.55 -8.38 16.86
N VAL A 412 -15.81 -7.97 16.95
CA VAL A 412 -16.69 -7.86 15.81
C VAL A 412 -16.48 -6.52 15.10
N TYR A 413 -16.09 -6.58 13.83
CA TYR A 413 -16.05 -5.43 12.95
C TYR A 413 -17.32 -5.31 12.11
N LEU A 414 -17.98 -4.14 12.16
CA LEU A 414 -19.11 -3.79 11.31
C LEU A 414 -18.70 -2.67 10.36
N PHE A 415 -19.08 -2.81 9.09
CA PHE A 415 -18.89 -1.75 8.10
C PHE A 415 -19.87 -0.60 8.33
N ASP A 416 -19.47 0.63 8.01
CA ASP A 416 -20.35 1.81 8.12
C ASP A 416 -21.47 1.77 7.08
N ASP A 417 -22.43 0.90 7.32
CA ASP A 417 -23.60 0.64 6.49
C ASP A 417 -24.79 0.27 7.37
N THR A 418 -25.91 -0.17 6.79
CA THR A 418 -27.07 -0.63 7.52
C THR A 418 -26.83 -1.98 8.19
N ILE A 419 -27.64 -2.33 9.20
CA ILE A 419 -27.64 -3.67 9.81
C ILE A 419 -27.93 -4.73 8.74
N TYR A 420 -28.92 -4.46 7.87
CA TYR A 420 -29.27 -5.33 6.74
C TYR A 420 -28.05 -5.64 5.86
N ASN A 421 -27.34 -4.63 5.37
CA ASN A 421 -26.19 -4.80 4.52
C ASN A 421 -25.02 -5.48 5.25
N ASN A 422 -24.87 -5.22 6.55
CA ASN A 422 -23.89 -5.93 7.37
C ASN A 422 -24.17 -7.42 7.50
N ILE A 423 -25.43 -7.84 7.60
CA ILE A 423 -25.80 -9.27 7.60
C ILE A 423 -25.58 -9.89 6.22
N LYS A 424 -26.00 -9.18 5.15
CA LYS A 424 -25.89 -9.61 3.76
C LYS A 424 -24.45 -9.95 3.32
N ILE A 425 -23.42 -9.42 4.01
CA ILE A 425 -22.00 -9.80 3.77
C ILE A 425 -21.80 -11.31 3.86
N GLY A 426 -22.54 -12.03 4.73
CA GLY A 426 -22.45 -13.49 4.85
C GLY A 426 -22.72 -14.22 3.53
N LYS A 427 -23.69 -13.73 2.72
CA LYS A 427 -24.04 -14.27 1.40
C LYS A 427 -24.59 -13.14 0.53
N PRO A 428 -23.76 -12.49 -0.31
CA PRO A 428 -24.16 -11.33 -1.12
C PRO A 428 -25.34 -11.59 -2.05
N THR A 429 -25.56 -12.84 -2.45
CA THR A 429 -26.67 -13.27 -3.33
C THR A 429 -27.94 -13.68 -2.57
N ALA A 430 -27.96 -13.52 -1.23
CA ALA A 430 -29.09 -13.90 -0.41
C ALA A 430 -30.33 -13.08 -0.72
N SER A 431 -31.49 -13.74 -0.72
CA SER A 431 -32.80 -13.07 -0.77
C SER A 431 -33.09 -12.34 0.54
N GLU A 432 -34.02 -11.39 0.50
CA GLU A 432 -34.48 -10.67 1.70
C GLU A 432 -35.02 -11.63 2.76
N GLN A 433 -35.73 -12.67 2.34
CA GLN A 433 -36.28 -13.69 3.23
C GLN A 433 -35.17 -14.50 3.95
N GLU A 434 -34.08 -14.87 3.25
CA GLU A 434 -32.91 -15.55 3.87
C GLU A 434 -32.24 -14.64 4.91
N ILE A 435 -32.13 -13.35 4.61
CA ILE A 435 -31.51 -12.38 5.53
C ILE A 435 -32.37 -12.19 6.78
N LEU A 436 -33.71 -12.07 6.63
CA LEU A 436 -34.64 -11.97 7.74
C LEU A 436 -34.60 -13.24 8.63
N GLN A 437 -34.59 -14.43 8.04
CA GLN A 437 -34.47 -15.69 8.79
C GLN A 437 -33.15 -15.78 9.56
N ALA A 438 -32.05 -15.36 8.96
CA ALA A 438 -30.75 -15.32 9.65
C ALA A 438 -30.75 -14.30 10.80
N ALA A 439 -31.36 -13.14 10.61
CA ALA A 439 -31.52 -12.11 11.62
C ALA A 439 -32.38 -12.59 12.80
N GLU A 440 -33.48 -13.29 12.52
CA GLU A 440 -34.36 -13.88 13.53
C GLU A 440 -33.64 -14.94 14.37
N LYS A 441 -33.01 -15.94 13.70
CA LYS A 441 -32.23 -17.01 14.37
C LYS A 441 -31.08 -16.46 15.21
N ALA A 442 -30.47 -15.37 14.77
CA ALA A 442 -29.41 -14.69 15.52
C ALA A 442 -29.92 -13.74 16.60
N GLN A 443 -31.25 -13.70 16.85
CA GLN A 443 -31.86 -12.79 17.84
C GLN A 443 -31.57 -11.30 17.54
N VAL A 444 -31.36 -10.94 16.26
CA VAL A 444 -31.12 -9.54 15.85
C VAL A 444 -32.43 -8.76 15.88
N LEU A 445 -33.55 -9.36 15.48
CA LEU A 445 -34.85 -8.69 15.40
C LEU A 445 -35.30 -8.16 16.76
N SER A 446 -34.94 -8.85 17.86
CA SER A 446 -35.33 -8.45 19.22
C SER A 446 -34.86 -7.05 19.63
N PHE A 447 -33.74 -6.55 19.11
CA PHE A 447 -33.29 -5.18 19.39
C PHE A 447 -33.52 -4.21 18.22
N VAL A 448 -33.75 -4.75 17.03
CA VAL A 448 -33.99 -3.93 15.83
C VAL A 448 -35.39 -3.29 15.87
N GLU A 449 -36.34 -3.95 16.50
CA GLU A 449 -37.70 -3.43 16.72
C GLU A 449 -37.72 -2.09 17.47
N ASP A 450 -36.76 -1.86 18.36
CA ASP A 450 -36.59 -0.62 19.12
C ASP A 450 -35.91 0.49 18.30
N LEU A 451 -35.39 0.18 17.11
CA LEU A 451 -34.66 1.14 16.28
C LEU A 451 -35.58 1.84 15.27
N PRO A 452 -35.48 3.17 15.12
CA PRO A 452 -36.40 3.96 14.26
C PRO A 452 -36.50 3.52 12.80
N LYS A 453 -35.44 2.87 12.26
CA LYS A 453 -35.34 2.41 10.88
C LYS A 453 -35.20 0.89 10.77
N GLY A 454 -35.44 0.14 11.84
CA GLY A 454 -35.33 -1.30 11.82
C GLY A 454 -33.94 -1.75 11.30
N LEU A 455 -33.94 -2.74 10.43
CA LEU A 455 -32.71 -3.27 9.78
C LEU A 455 -31.96 -2.24 8.90
N GLU A 456 -32.64 -1.18 8.44
CA GLU A 456 -32.04 -0.09 7.67
C GLU A 456 -31.31 0.94 8.54
N THR A 457 -31.17 0.68 9.83
CA THR A 457 -30.41 1.55 10.75
C THR A 457 -28.92 1.45 10.45
N LYS A 458 -28.25 2.60 10.24
CA LYS A 458 -26.80 2.68 10.05
C LYS A 458 -26.06 2.45 11.36
N VAL A 459 -25.09 1.53 11.35
CA VAL A 459 -24.35 1.13 12.54
C VAL A 459 -23.22 2.10 12.92
N GLY A 460 -22.81 3.00 12.00
CA GLY A 460 -21.68 3.92 12.16
C GLY A 460 -20.33 3.23 12.00
N GLU A 461 -19.25 4.01 12.06
CA GLU A 461 -17.88 3.53 11.89
C GLU A 461 -17.55 2.43 12.92
N ALA A 462 -17.10 1.27 12.44
CA ALA A 462 -16.84 0.07 13.24
C ALA A 462 -18.02 -0.33 14.18
N GLY A 463 -19.26 0.06 13.84
CA GLY A 463 -20.44 -0.25 14.63
C GLY A 463 -20.54 0.51 15.95
N ASN A 464 -19.97 1.70 16.06
CA ASN A 464 -19.89 2.49 17.30
C ASN A 464 -21.24 2.88 17.91
N LYS A 465 -22.35 2.74 17.16
CA LYS A 465 -23.70 3.03 17.62
C LYS A 465 -24.41 1.82 18.27
N LEU A 466 -23.75 0.65 18.28
CA LEU A 466 -24.32 -0.59 18.79
C LEU A 466 -23.54 -1.08 20.01
N SER A 467 -24.24 -1.78 20.93
CA SER A 467 -23.61 -2.47 22.05
C SER A 467 -22.76 -3.67 21.59
N GLY A 468 -21.86 -4.15 22.43
CA GLY A 468 -21.05 -5.33 22.14
C GLY A 468 -21.89 -6.56 21.80
N GLY A 469 -22.95 -6.82 22.57
CA GLY A 469 -23.88 -7.93 22.33
C GLY A 469 -24.67 -7.81 21.03
N GLN A 470 -25.09 -6.58 20.64
CA GLN A 470 -25.77 -6.33 19.37
C GLN A 470 -24.83 -6.60 18.18
N LYS A 471 -23.56 -6.13 18.25
CA LYS A 471 -22.54 -6.43 17.24
C LYS A 471 -22.32 -7.95 17.10
N GLN A 472 -22.21 -8.66 18.23
CA GLN A 472 -22.00 -10.10 18.24
C GLN A 472 -23.15 -10.85 17.57
N ARG A 473 -24.42 -10.48 17.86
CA ARG A 473 -25.59 -11.07 17.20
C ARG A 473 -25.58 -10.84 15.68
N ILE A 474 -25.17 -9.66 15.20
CA ILE A 474 -25.02 -9.40 13.77
C ILE A 474 -23.90 -10.28 13.17
N SER A 475 -22.79 -10.51 13.89
CA SER A 475 -21.72 -11.43 13.44
C SER A 475 -22.21 -12.87 13.33
N ILE A 476 -23.02 -13.32 14.30
CA ILE A 476 -23.65 -14.65 14.25
C ILE A 476 -24.65 -14.73 13.09
N ALA A 477 -25.45 -13.67 12.84
CA ALA A 477 -26.35 -13.62 11.68
C ALA A 477 -25.59 -13.77 10.34
N ARG A 478 -24.41 -13.15 10.19
CA ARG A 478 -23.53 -13.34 9.03
C ARG A 478 -23.12 -14.81 8.88
N ALA A 479 -22.73 -15.45 9.98
CA ALA A 479 -22.31 -16.85 9.98
C ALA A 479 -23.47 -17.81 9.65
N LEU A 480 -24.67 -17.56 10.19
CA LEU A 480 -25.90 -18.30 9.88
C LEU A 480 -26.29 -18.17 8.41
N LEU A 481 -26.23 -16.94 7.87
CA LEU A 481 -26.57 -16.67 6.46
C LEU A 481 -25.58 -17.33 5.49
N LYS A 482 -24.30 -17.37 5.87
CA LYS A 482 -23.24 -18.05 5.09
C LYS A 482 -23.42 -19.57 5.05
N ASP A 483 -23.91 -20.15 6.12
CA ASP A 483 -24.23 -21.59 6.27
C ASP A 483 -23.05 -22.54 5.96
N ALA A 484 -21.82 -22.13 6.33
CA ALA A 484 -20.64 -22.97 6.12
C ALA A 484 -20.64 -24.23 6.97
N PRO A 485 -20.06 -25.36 6.47
CA PRO A 485 -20.04 -26.63 7.20
C PRO A 485 -19.12 -26.67 8.42
N ILE A 486 -18.10 -25.81 8.47
CA ILE A 486 -17.16 -25.68 9.59
C ILE A 486 -17.36 -24.31 10.24
N VAL A 487 -17.54 -24.30 11.55
CA VAL A 487 -17.74 -23.08 12.36
C VAL A 487 -16.62 -22.94 13.38
N ILE A 488 -16.01 -21.78 13.41
CA ILE A 488 -14.99 -21.40 14.38
C ILE A 488 -15.58 -20.33 15.30
N LEU A 489 -15.53 -20.56 16.61
CA LEU A 489 -16.01 -19.63 17.63
C LEU A 489 -14.84 -19.19 18.51
N ASP A 490 -14.46 -17.91 18.42
CA ASP A 490 -13.42 -17.33 19.27
C ASP A 490 -14.06 -16.44 20.32
N GLU A 491 -14.16 -16.92 21.57
CA GLU A 491 -14.68 -16.20 22.75
C GLU A 491 -16.01 -15.44 22.52
N ALA A 492 -16.95 -16.00 21.80
CA ALA A 492 -18.16 -15.32 21.36
C ALA A 492 -19.06 -14.76 22.53
N THR A 493 -18.77 -15.07 23.78
CA THR A 493 -19.58 -14.67 24.97
C THR A 493 -18.80 -13.88 26.03
N ALA A 494 -17.57 -13.44 25.76
CA ALA A 494 -16.77 -12.71 26.75
C ALA A 494 -17.28 -11.26 26.94
N SER A 495 -17.36 -10.81 28.20
CA SER A 495 -17.65 -9.42 28.62
C SER A 495 -19.04 -8.89 28.26
N LEU A 496 -20.07 -9.74 28.24
CA LEU A 496 -21.46 -9.38 27.96
C LEU A 496 -22.29 -9.28 29.23
N ASP A 497 -23.31 -8.46 29.21
CA ASP A 497 -24.34 -8.43 30.21
C ASP A 497 -25.19 -9.75 30.20
N PRO A 498 -25.76 -10.19 31.31
CA PRO A 498 -26.42 -11.49 31.40
C PRO A 498 -27.60 -11.69 30.44
N GLU A 499 -28.32 -10.63 30.12
CA GLU A 499 -29.44 -10.68 29.17
C GLU A 499 -28.98 -10.96 27.73
N ASN A 500 -27.97 -10.23 27.28
CA ASN A 500 -27.38 -10.46 25.94
C ASN A 500 -26.66 -11.82 25.87
N GLU A 501 -26.10 -12.34 26.95
CA GLU A 501 -25.49 -13.67 26.99
C GLU A 501 -26.50 -14.77 26.61
N ILE A 502 -27.75 -14.71 27.14
CA ILE A 502 -28.80 -15.68 26.80
C ILE A 502 -29.14 -15.67 25.30
N TYR A 503 -29.37 -14.49 24.73
CA TYR A 503 -29.67 -14.36 23.30
C TYR A 503 -28.53 -14.86 22.41
N ILE A 504 -27.29 -14.57 22.78
CA ILE A 504 -26.11 -15.02 22.03
C ILE A 504 -25.94 -16.55 22.15
N GLN A 505 -26.17 -17.14 23.32
CA GLN A 505 -26.14 -18.60 23.48
C GLN A 505 -27.20 -19.29 22.62
N GLN A 506 -28.42 -18.74 22.55
CA GLN A 506 -29.47 -19.27 21.66
C GLN A 506 -29.04 -19.17 20.18
N ALA A 507 -28.49 -18.04 19.75
CA ALA A 507 -28.03 -17.84 18.40
C ALA A 507 -26.86 -18.79 18.04
N ILE A 508 -25.93 -19.01 18.97
CA ILE A 508 -24.82 -19.98 18.81
C ILE A 508 -25.37 -21.40 18.71
N GLN A 509 -26.35 -21.81 19.53
CA GLN A 509 -26.98 -23.12 19.45
C GLN A 509 -27.61 -23.37 18.08
N GLU A 510 -28.25 -22.37 17.47
CA GLU A 510 -28.75 -22.47 16.11
C GLU A 510 -27.63 -22.61 15.08
N LEU A 511 -26.54 -21.84 15.25
CA LEU A 511 -25.40 -21.83 14.32
C LEU A 511 -24.66 -23.16 14.28
N VAL A 512 -24.47 -23.83 15.41
CA VAL A 512 -23.65 -25.05 15.50
C VAL A 512 -24.39 -26.33 15.13
N LYS A 513 -25.71 -26.28 14.92
CA LYS A 513 -26.50 -27.46 14.54
C LYS A 513 -25.95 -28.14 13.29
N SER A 514 -25.59 -29.41 13.41
CA SER A 514 -25.09 -30.25 12.29
C SER A 514 -23.83 -29.71 11.61
N LYS A 515 -23.02 -28.94 12.32
CA LYS A 515 -21.75 -28.37 11.83
C LYS A 515 -20.55 -29.02 12.55
N THR A 516 -19.38 -28.98 11.90
CA THR A 516 -18.10 -29.25 12.56
C THR A 516 -17.68 -27.97 13.27
N VAL A 517 -17.52 -28.00 14.58
CA VAL A 517 -17.34 -26.80 15.41
C VAL A 517 -15.99 -26.83 16.11
N VAL A 518 -15.26 -25.72 16.06
CA VAL A 518 -14.07 -25.50 16.87
C VAL A 518 -14.31 -24.28 17.74
N VAL A 519 -14.25 -24.44 19.06
CA VAL A 519 -14.50 -23.37 20.00
C VAL A 519 -13.29 -23.11 20.89
N ILE A 520 -12.86 -21.84 21.00
CA ILE A 520 -11.96 -21.40 22.07
C ILE A 520 -12.82 -20.99 23.26
N ALA A 521 -12.68 -21.72 24.36
CA ALA A 521 -13.48 -21.49 25.55
C ALA A 521 -12.70 -20.78 26.66
N HIS A 522 -13.24 -19.65 27.14
CA HIS A 522 -12.83 -19.00 28.35
C HIS A 522 -13.72 -19.40 29.53
N LYS A 523 -15.01 -19.65 29.29
CA LYS A 523 -15.94 -20.21 30.29
C LYS A 523 -16.06 -21.72 30.04
N LEU A 524 -15.56 -22.54 30.95
CA LEU A 524 -15.58 -24.01 30.81
C LEU A 524 -17.00 -24.58 30.81
N SER A 525 -17.96 -23.89 31.47
CA SER A 525 -19.37 -24.28 31.46
C SER A 525 -20.02 -24.28 30.08
N THR A 526 -19.48 -23.56 29.12
CA THR A 526 -20.03 -23.51 27.73
C THR A 526 -19.64 -24.72 26.90
N ILE A 527 -18.65 -25.50 27.33
CA ILE A 527 -18.07 -26.62 26.60
C ILE A 527 -18.28 -27.99 27.28
N GLU A 528 -19.11 -28.07 28.30
CA GLU A 528 -19.44 -29.33 28.98
C GLU A 528 -19.99 -30.40 28.01
N ARG A 529 -20.64 -29.95 26.92
CA ARG A 529 -21.23 -30.79 25.86
C ARG A 529 -20.34 -31.02 24.67
N ALA A 530 -19.07 -30.56 24.70
CA ALA A 530 -18.14 -30.80 23.60
C ALA A 530 -17.82 -32.30 23.47
N ASP A 531 -17.81 -32.79 22.23
CA ASP A 531 -17.47 -34.18 21.92
C ASP A 531 -16.01 -34.49 22.26
N GLN A 532 -15.14 -33.48 22.13
CA GLN A 532 -13.73 -33.57 22.46
C GLN A 532 -13.24 -32.23 23.03
N ILE A 533 -12.44 -32.31 24.10
CA ILE A 533 -11.74 -31.17 24.69
C ILE A 533 -10.24 -31.45 24.59
N LEU A 534 -9.49 -30.49 24.01
CA LEU A 534 -8.03 -30.49 24.02
C LEU A 534 -7.53 -29.43 25.01
N VAL A 535 -6.76 -29.88 25.99
CA VAL A 535 -6.08 -29.01 26.93
C VAL A 535 -4.67 -28.73 26.44
N LEU A 536 -4.39 -27.48 26.17
CA LEU A 536 -3.12 -27.04 25.63
C LEU A 536 -2.22 -26.45 26.73
N GLU A 537 -0.98 -26.88 26.74
CA GLU A 537 0.07 -26.33 27.57
C GLU A 537 1.36 -26.18 26.78
N ASN A 538 1.96 -24.98 26.82
CA ASN A 538 3.22 -24.66 26.14
C ASN A 538 3.28 -25.07 24.64
N GLY A 539 2.16 -24.96 23.94
CA GLY A 539 2.08 -25.27 22.50
C GLY A 539 1.93 -26.75 22.17
N THR A 540 1.68 -27.61 23.16
CA THR A 540 1.44 -29.04 23.00
C THR A 540 0.08 -29.46 23.59
N ILE A 541 -0.44 -30.61 23.18
CA ILE A 541 -1.64 -31.19 23.77
C ILE A 541 -1.23 -31.93 25.05
N ALA A 542 -1.62 -31.37 26.22
CA ALA A 542 -1.35 -31.98 27.51
C ALA A 542 -2.40 -33.04 27.89
N GLU A 543 -3.68 -32.76 27.61
CA GLU A 543 -4.79 -33.66 27.89
C GLU A 543 -5.81 -33.65 26.75
N SER A 544 -6.45 -34.77 26.51
CA SER A 544 -7.55 -34.92 25.55
C SER A 544 -8.61 -35.88 26.12
N GLY A 545 -9.88 -35.55 25.86
CA GLY A 545 -11.02 -36.38 26.28
C GLY A 545 -12.32 -35.60 26.35
N THR A 546 -13.37 -36.21 26.83
CA THR A 546 -14.65 -35.57 27.16
C THR A 546 -14.59 -34.84 28.50
N HIS A 547 -15.55 -34.00 28.79
CA HIS A 547 -15.65 -33.27 30.05
C HIS A 547 -15.54 -34.21 31.26
N LYS A 548 -16.29 -35.32 31.27
CA LYS A 548 -16.29 -36.31 32.38
C LYS A 548 -14.93 -37.00 32.52
N GLU A 549 -14.36 -37.50 31.43
CA GLU A 549 -13.04 -38.14 31.44
C GLU A 549 -11.92 -37.25 31.96
N LEU A 550 -11.96 -35.97 31.60
CA LEU A 550 -10.95 -35.00 32.05
C LEU A 550 -11.12 -34.58 33.50
N LEU A 551 -12.35 -34.54 34.00
CA LEU A 551 -12.60 -34.36 35.44
C LEU A 551 -12.10 -35.53 36.27
N ASP A 552 -12.35 -36.77 35.82
CA ASP A 552 -11.95 -38.00 36.51
C ASP A 552 -10.41 -38.16 36.57
N LYS A 553 -9.69 -37.66 35.56
CA LYS A 553 -8.21 -37.66 35.50
C LYS A 553 -7.56 -36.78 36.57
N ASN A 554 -8.28 -35.85 37.22
CA ASN A 554 -7.75 -34.90 38.18
C ASN A 554 -6.52 -34.10 37.74
N GLY A 555 -6.43 -33.83 36.44
CA GLY A 555 -5.31 -33.18 35.78
C GLY A 555 -5.43 -31.65 35.72
N ILE A 556 -4.89 -31.08 34.60
CA ILE A 556 -4.88 -29.63 34.37
C ILE A 556 -6.31 -29.11 34.17
N TYR A 557 -7.15 -29.84 33.41
CA TYR A 557 -8.54 -29.50 33.16
C TYR A 557 -9.35 -29.41 34.48
N HIS A 558 -9.21 -30.38 35.35
CA HIS A 558 -9.88 -30.41 36.62
C HIS A 558 -9.50 -29.21 37.50
N LYS A 559 -8.20 -28.87 37.57
CA LYS A 559 -7.72 -27.70 38.30
C LYS A 559 -8.34 -26.41 37.74
N MET A 560 -8.35 -26.24 36.42
CA MET A 560 -8.94 -25.05 35.76
C MET A 560 -10.44 -24.96 36.05
N TRP A 561 -11.17 -26.08 35.98
CA TRP A 561 -12.60 -26.17 36.30
C TRP A 561 -12.89 -25.71 37.73
N ASN A 562 -12.16 -26.24 38.70
CA ASN A 562 -12.34 -25.88 40.12
C ASN A 562 -12.03 -24.40 40.39
N LEU A 563 -10.96 -23.86 39.79
CA LEU A 563 -10.63 -22.45 39.92
C LEU A 563 -11.73 -21.56 39.32
N GLN A 564 -12.30 -21.93 38.19
CA GLN A 564 -13.36 -21.14 37.58
C GLN A 564 -14.67 -21.16 38.37
N ARG A 565 -15.02 -22.29 38.99
CA ARG A 565 -16.16 -22.37 39.94
C ARG A 565 -15.96 -21.52 41.18
N GLN A 566 -14.76 -21.47 41.73
CA GLN A 566 -14.42 -20.62 42.86
C GLN A 566 -14.49 -19.12 42.52
N SER A 567 -14.04 -18.72 41.34
CA SER A 567 -14.07 -17.32 40.91
C SER A 567 -15.49 -16.78 40.71
N GLY A 568 -16.47 -17.62 40.34
CA GLY A 568 -17.88 -17.24 40.20
C GLY A 568 -18.58 -16.85 41.52
N GLY A 569 -17.96 -17.13 42.65
CA GLY A 569 -18.46 -16.78 43.97
C GLY A 569 -17.84 -15.54 44.62
N TRP A 570 -16.96 -14.81 43.89
CA TRP A 570 -16.27 -13.66 44.47
C TRP A 570 -17.22 -12.47 44.67
N LYS A 571 -17.30 -11.96 45.93
CA LYS A 571 -18.05 -10.76 46.29
C LYS A 571 -17.07 -9.65 46.67
N ILE A 572 -17.32 -8.44 46.20
CA ILE A 572 -16.64 -7.25 46.71
C ILE A 572 -17.25 -6.99 48.09
N THR A 573 -16.48 -7.22 49.16
CA THR A 573 -16.85 -6.86 50.52
C THR A 573 -16.45 -5.44 50.82
#